data_5e8ac84e5e930748b2465ab6da5b0737
#
_entry.id   5e8ac84e5e930748b2465ab6da5b0737
#
_cell.length_a   1.000
_cell.length_b   1.000
_cell.length_c   1.000
_cell.angle_alpha   90.00
_cell.angle_beta   90.00
_cell.angle_gamma   90.00
#
_symmetry.space_group_name_H-M   'P 1'
#
loop_
_entity.id
_entity.type
_entity.pdbx_description
1 polymer ?
#
loop_
_entity_poly.entity_id
_entity_poly.type
_entity_poly.pdbx_seq_one_letter_code
_entity_poly.pdbx_strand_id
1 'polypeptide(L)'
;ILVSDSKYGYRGQKESLNLTLINSSVSPDPYPERGIHTITLWVGAASGDAKEAEDIATGCNHKIFYQPSNCHHGELPLEDSLVSVASDSAVITAVQPTTDGCVLVRGCETSGERSAVKLSFGTEVKEAQAVDLFEETKDNAVETDGSTVTVEVDGNALFAVKVRL
;
A
#
# COMPACT_ATOMS: atom_id res chain seq x y z
N ILE A 1 -7.45 7.15 16.81
CA ILE A 1 -7.24 7.31 15.36
C ILE A 1 -8.41 8.05 14.73
N LEU A 2 -8.12 8.86 13.73
CA LEU A 2 -9.09 9.54 12.87
C LEU A 2 -8.70 9.28 11.41
N VAL A 3 -9.59 8.65 10.66
CA VAL A 3 -9.40 8.33 9.24
C VAL A 3 -10.42 9.06 8.40
N SER A 4 -10.04 9.51 7.22
CA SER A 4 -10.92 10.15 6.24
C SER A 4 -10.76 9.50 4.87
N ASP A 5 -11.85 9.42 4.12
CA ASP A 5 -11.86 8.94 2.73
C ASP A 5 -11.28 9.94 1.72
N SER A 6 -11.21 11.21 2.07
CA SER A 6 -10.94 12.27 1.10
C SER A 6 -10.20 13.49 1.65
N LYS A 7 -9.97 13.59 2.96
CA LYS A 7 -9.35 14.75 3.59
C LYS A 7 -7.98 14.41 4.16
N TYR A 8 -7.04 15.33 4.01
CA TYR A 8 -5.62 15.15 4.37
C TYR A 8 -5.04 16.26 5.25
N GLY A 9 -5.84 17.27 5.61
CA GLY A 9 -5.42 18.38 6.46
C GLY A 9 -5.53 18.07 7.96
N TYR A 10 -4.68 17.19 8.49
CA TYR A 10 -4.68 16.81 9.89
C TYR A 10 -3.78 17.71 10.74
N ARG A 11 -4.22 17.97 11.97
CA ARG A 11 -3.45 18.68 12.99
C ARG A 11 -3.61 18.02 14.35
N GLY A 12 -2.52 17.45 14.87
CA GLY A 12 -2.44 16.96 16.25
C GLY A 12 -1.97 18.03 17.21
N GLN A 13 -2.64 18.21 18.34
CA GLN A 13 -2.22 19.09 19.45
C GLN A 13 -2.53 18.41 20.77
N LYS A 14 -1.52 18.18 21.60
CA LYS A 14 -1.64 17.60 22.96
C LYS A 14 -2.76 16.56 23.10
N GLU A 15 -3.98 16.98 23.39
CA GLU A 15 -5.16 16.14 23.65
C GLU A 15 -6.22 16.27 22.55
N SER A 16 -5.92 16.89 21.43
CA SER A 16 -6.87 17.09 20.32
C SER A 16 -6.31 16.67 18.99
N LEU A 17 -7.17 16.12 18.16
CA LEU A 17 -6.93 15.81 16.76
C LEU A 17 -7.96 16.55 15.91
N ASN A 18 -7.49 17.39 15.00
CA ASN A 18 -8.32 18.21 14.15
C ASN A 18 -8.17 17.78 12.69
N LEU A 19 -9.25 17.84 11.94
CA LEU A 19 -9.29 17.61 10.52
C LEU A 19 -9.93 18.78 9.81
N THR A 20 -9.24 19.32 8.80
CA THR A 20 -9.80 20.36 7.93
C THR A 20 -10.75 19.71 6.94
N LEU A 21 -12.01 20.02 7.01
CA LEU A 21 -13.03 19.46 6.12
C LEU A 21 -13.11 20.22 4.79
N ILE A 22 -13.09 21.57 4.87
CA ILE A 22 -13.18 22.44 3.71
C ILE A 22 -12.20 23.59 3.89
N ASN A 23 -11.46 23.91 2.85
CA ASN A 23 -10.57 25.07 2.79
C ASN A 23 -10.79 25.81 1.48
N SER A 24 -11.79 26.68 1.45
CA SER A 24 -12.10 27.50 0.28
C SER A 24 -11.10 28.62 0.12
N SER A 25 -10.14 28.46 -0.79
CA SER A 25 -9.21 29.54 -1.15
C SER A 25 -9.83 30.44 -2.23
N VAL A 26 -9.45 31.72 -2.22
CA VAL A 26 -9.92 32.71 -3.19
C VAL A 26 -8.95 32.83 -4.38
N SER A 27 -7.74 32.36 -4.22
CA SER A 27 -6.69 32.40 -5.23
C SER A 27 -5.77 31.18 -5.04
N PRO A 28 -5.37 30.49 -6.09
CA PRO A 28 -5.61 30.77 -7.52
C PRO A 28 -6.94 30.22 -8.06
N ASP A 29 -7.74 29.51 -7.23
CA ASP A 29 -9.00 28.93 -7.64
C ASP A 29 -10.13 29.98 -7.64
N PRO A 30 -10.68 30.35 -8.82
CA PRO A 30 -11.78 31.29 -8.91
C PRO A 30 -13.14 30.67 -8.50
N TYR A 31 -13.19 29.36 -8.36
CA TYR A 31 -14.38 28.59 -7.96
C TYR A 31 -14.10 27.75 -6.73
N PRO A 32 -13.87 28.40 -5.56
CA PRO A 32 -13.56 27.65 -4.34
C PRO A 32 -14.68 26.64 -4.04
N GLU A 33 -14.33 25.58 -3.31
CA GLU A 33 -15.16 24.41 -2.98
C GLU A 33 -16.59 24.75 -2.54
N ARG A 34 -17.43 25.23 -3.48
CA ARG A 34 -18.83 25.53 -3.24
C ARG A 34 -19.69 24.34 -3.63
N GLY A 35 -20.58 23.91 -2.75
CA GLY A 35 -21.51 22.83 -3.04
C GLY A 35 -21.76 21.91 -1.85
N ILE A 36 -22.34 20.77 -2.14
CA ILE A 36 -22.60 19.71 -1.15
C ILE A 36 -21.41 18.75 -1.20
N HIS A 37 -20.77 18.55 -0.06
CA HIS A 37 -19.67 17.60 0.10
C HIS A 37 -20.11 16.44 0.97
N THR A 38 -19.83 15.22 0.51
CA THR A 38 -19.97 14.01 1.32
C THR A 38 -18.59 13.56 1.74
N ILE A 39 -18.37 13.49 3.03
CA ILE A 39 -17.08 13.14 3.63
C ILE A 39 -17.33 12.02 4.64
N THR A 40 -16.61 10.92 4.50
CA THR A 40 -16.69 9.80 5.45
C THR A 40 -15.53 9.87 6.42
N LEU A 41 -15.86 9.82 7.70
CA LEU A 41 -14.88 9.83 8.79
C LEU A 41 -15.07 8.60 9.66
N TRP A 42 -13.94 7.99 10.04
CA TRP A 42 -13.90 6.93 11.05
C TRP A 42 -13.12 7.42 12.25
N VAL A 43 -13.67 7.22 13.43
CA VAL A 43 -13.03 7.58 14.70
C VAL A 43 -12.95 6.34 15.56
N GLY A 44 -11.79 6.06 16.10
CA GLY A 44 -11.56 4.87 16.93
C GLY A 44 -10.37 5.02 17.85
N ALA A 45 -10.15 4.00 18.66
CA ALA A 45 -8.96 3.86 19.48
C ALA A 45 -7.91 3.01 18.75
N ALA A 46 -6.64 3.31 18.97
CA ALA A 46 -5.50 2.54 18.50
C ALA A 46 -4.42 2.54 19.60
N SER A 47 -3.52 1.56 19.57
CA SER A 47 -2.44 1.43 20.57
C SER A 47 -1.41 2.58 20.50
N GLY A 48 -1.35 3.29 19.37
CA GLY A 48 -0.34 4.29 19.06
C GLY A 48 0.79 3.75 18.17
N ASP A 49 0.73 2.49 17.79
CA ASP A 49 1.62 1.92 16.79
C ASP A 49 1.26 2.44 15.39
N ALA A 50 2.29 2.85 14.64
CA ALA A 50 2.13 3.38 13.28
C ALA A 50 1.58 2.32 12.31
N LYS A 51 2.04 1.07 12.43
CA LYS A 51 1.58 -0.04 11.60
C LYS A 51 0.10 -0.35 11.83
N GLU A 52 -0.34 -0.41 13.09
CA GLU A 52 -1.76 -0.59 13.42
C GLU A 52 -2.61 0.55 12.84
N ALA A 53 -2.14 1.80 12.94
CA ALA A 53 -2.84 2.95 12.40
C ALA A 53 -2.99 2.87 10.87
N GLU A 54 -1.96 2.41 10.17
CA GLU A 54 -1.97 2.21 8.73
C GLU A 54 -2.89 1.07 8.30
N ASP A 55 -2.87 -0.06 9.00
CA ASP A 55 -3.75 -1.20 8.72
C ASP A 55 -5.23 -0.82 8.90
N ILE A 56 -5.55 -0.07 9.95
CA ILE A 56 -6.91 0.47 10.16
C ILE A 56 -7.29 1.43 9.02
N ALA A 57 -6.41 2.36 8.65
CA ALA A 57 -6.67 3.33 7.59
C ALA A 57 -6.87 2.64 6.23
N THR A 58 -6.06 1.64 5.94
CA THR A 58 -6.16 0.79 4.74
C THR A 58 -7.49 0.05 4.73
N GLY A 59 -7.87 -0.58 5.82
CA GLY A 59 -9.16 -1.29 5.95
C GLY A 59 -10.38 -0.36 5.79
N CYS A 60 -10.28 0.90 6.23
CA CYS A 60 -11.34 1.91 6.04
C CYS A 60 -11.44 2.39 4.59
N ASN A 61 -10.29 2.60 3.91
CA ASN A 61 -10.24 3.27 2.61
C ASN A 61 -10.24 2.31 1.41
N HIS A 62 -9.86 1.05 1.58
CA HIS A 62 -9.88 0.06 0.51
C HIS A 62 -11.17 -0.75 0.55
N LYS A 63 -11.94 -0.67 -0.53
CA LYS A 63 -13.18 -1.43 -0.69
C LYS A 63 -12.87 -2.89 -1.01
N ILE A 64 -13.61 -3.79 -0.37
CA ILE A 64 -13.60 -5.22 -0.73
C ILE A 64 -14.29 -5.38 -2.08
N PHE A 65 -13.63 -6.06 -3.02
CA PHE A 65 -14.23 -6.46 -4.28
C PHE A 65 -14.99 -7.79 -4.06
N TYR A 66 -16.21 -7.83 -4.55
CA TYR A 66 -17.04 -9.03 -4.54
C TYR A 66 -17.40 -9.40 -5.97
N GLN A 67 -17.07 -10.63 -6.35
CA GLN A 67 -17.42 -11.20 -7.64
C GLN A 67 -18.28 -12.44 -7.41
N PRO A 68 -19.60 -12.42 -7.71
CA PRO A 68 -20.43 -13.61 -7.63
C PRO A 68 -20.03 -14.62 -8.70
N SER A 69 -20.06 -15.90 -8.34
CA SER A 69 -19.78 -17.01 -9.23
C SER A 69 -20.83 -18.11 -9.03
N ASN A 70 -21.02 -18.93 -10.05
CA ASN A 70 -21.84 -20.12 -9.93
C ASN A 70 -21.05 -21.22 -9.21
N CYS A 71 -21.78 -22.18 -8.62
CA CYS A 71 -21.17 -23.37 -8.04
C CYS A 71 -20.45 -24.16 -9.15
N HIS A 72 -19.15 -24.34 -9.03
CA HIS A 72 -18.31 -25.10 -9.95
C HIS A 72 -17.20 -25.80 -9.17
N HIS A 73 -16.58 -26.79 -9.80
CA HIS A 73 -15.38 -27.42 -9.25
C HIS A 73 -14.20 -26.43 -9.32
N GLY A 74 -13.43 -26.36 -8.24
CA GLY A 74 -12.22 -25.52 -8.14
C GLY A 74 -11.10 -26.29 -7.44
N GLU A 75 -9.86 -25.96 -7.79
CA GLU A 75 -8.65 -26.54 -7.23
C GLU A 75 -7.90 -25.58 -6.30
N LEU A 76 -8.28 -24.29 -6.31
CA LEU A 76 -7.66 -23.28 -5.45
C LEU A 76 -8.15 -23.43 -4.00
N PRO A 77 -7.29 -23.11 -3.02
CA PRO A 77 -7.70 -23.06 -1.61
C PRO A 77 -8.73 -21.94 -1.37
N LEU A 78 -9.40 -21.98 -0.22
CA LEU A 78 -10.38 -20.96 0.17
C LEU A 78 -9.78 -19.57 0.37
N GLU A 79 -8.51 -19.52 0.75
CA GLU A 79 -7.75 -18.30 0.95
C GLU A 79 -6.39 -18.46 0.26
N ASP A 80 -6.02 -17.48 -0.55
CA ASP A 80 -4.73 -17.48 -1.25
C ASP A 80 -4.28 -16.05 -1.51
N SER A 81 -2.96 -15.89 -1.72
CA SER A 81 -2.33 -14.61 -2.05
C SER A 81 -1.25 -14.81 -3.09
N LEU A 82 -1.32 -14.06 -4.19
CA LEU A 82 -0.25 -14.04 -5.19
C LEU A 82 1.08 -13.57 -4.58
N VAL A 83 1.02 -12.54 -3.75
CA VAL A 83 2.17 -11.98 -3.04
C VAL A 83 1.73 -11.39 -1.70
N SER A 84 2.53 -11.59 -0.67
CA SER A 84 2.36 -10.97 0.64
C SER A 84 3.67 -10.33 1.09
N VAL A 85 3.57 -9.29 1.92
CA VAL A 85 4.72 -8.72 2.60
C VAL A 85 4.84 -9.35 3.98
N ALA A 86 6.01 -9.93 4.27
CA ALA A 86 6.29 -10.59 5.56
C ALA A 86 7.00 -9.64 6.55
N SER A 87 7.10 -8.36 6.22
CA SER A 87 7.76 -7.33 7.03
C SER A 87 6.72 -6.36 7.59
N ASP A 88 6.79 -6.08 8.89
CA ASP A 88 5.92 -5.08 9.55
C ASP A 88 6.28 -3.64 9.17
N SER A 89 7.42 -3.44 8.50
CA SER A 89 7.93 -2.12 8.11
C SER A 89 7.55 -1.70 6.70
N ALA A 90 6.74 -2.48 5.97
CA ALA A 90 6.43 -2.14 4.58
C ALA A 90 5.01 -2.52 4.19
N VAL A 91 4.49 -1.83 3.19
CA VAL A 91 3.19 -2.13 2.57
C VAL A 91 3.32 -2.28 1.06
N ILE A 92 2.54 -3.19 0.49
CA ILE A 92 2.38 -3.30 -0.96
C ILE A 92 1.29 -2.30 -1.40
N THR A 93 1.63 -1.42 -2.33
CA THR A 93 0.71 -0.41 -2.86
C THR A 93 0.13 -0.78 -4.21
N ALA A 94 0.85 -1.61 -4.99
CA ALA A 94 0.36 -2.08 -6.28
C ALA A 94 1.01 -3.41 -6.69
N VAL A 95 0.23 -4.25 -7.36
CA VAL A 95 0.67 -5.46 -8.04
C VAL A 95 0.13 -5.42 -9.46
N GLN A 96 1.00 -5.47 -10.46
CA GLN A 96 0.63 -5.28 -11.86
C GLN A 96 1.33 -6.31 -12.76
N PRO A 97 0.63 -6.90 -13.75
CA PRO A 97 1.30 -7.65 -14.80
C PRO A 97 2.07 -6.70 -15.72
N THR A 98 3.22 -7.15 -16.20
CA THR A 98 4.02 -6.43 -17.18
C THR A 98 3.88 -7.06 -18.57
N THR A 99 4.22 -6.30 -19.62
CA THR A 99 4.08 -6.77 -21.01
C THR A 99 5.02 -7.92 -21.37
N ASP A 100 6.10 -8.11 -20.62
CA ASP A 100 7.09 -9.20 -20.79
C ASP A 100 6.80 -10.44 -19.93
N GLY A 101 5.59 -10.51 -19.35
CA GLY A 101 5.12 -11.66 -18.59
C GLY A 101 5.68 -11.76 -17.17
N CYS A 102 6.20 -10.66 -16.64
CA CYS A 102 6.57 -10.55 -15.23
C CYS A 102 5.44 -9.94 -14.40
N VAL A 103 5.61 -9.95 -13.09
CA VAL A 103 4.77 -9.25 -12.11
C VAL A 103 5.60 -8.12 -11.51
N LEU A 104 5.07 -6.91 -11.54
CA LEU A 104 5.65 -5.75 -10.89
C LEU A 104 4.96 -5.53 -9.56
N VAL A 105 5.72 -5.59 -8.47
CA VAL A 105 5.26 -5.30 -7.11
C VAL A 105 5.85 -3.98 -6.68
N ARG A 106 4.99 -3.04 -6.29
CA ARG A 106 5.37 -1.73 -5.75
C ARG A 106 4.92 -1.61 -4.30
N GLY A 107 5.70 -0.91 -3.51
CA GLY A 107 5.39 -0.68 -2.12
C GLY A 107 6.18 0.49 -1.54
N CYS A 108 5.98 0.72 -0.26
CA CYS A 108 6.74 1.70 0.50
C CYS A 108 7.14 1.14 1.86
N GLU A 109 8.28 1.61 2.34
CA GLU A 109 8.71 1.42 3.70
C GLU A 109 7.99 2.44 4.61
N THR A 110 7.47 2.03 5.76
CA THR A 110 6.56 2.81 6.60
C THR A 110 7.06 3.04 8.03
N SER A 111 8.14 2.39 8.45
CA SER A 111 8.71 2.58 9.78
C SER A 111 9.62 3.81 9.89
N GLY A 112 10.10 4.32 8.76
CA GLY A 112 11.07 5.41 8.70
C GLY A 112 12.53 4.95 8.87
N GLU A 113 12.77 3.66 8.97
CA GLU A 113 14.10 3.07 9.12
C GLU A 113 14.44 2.18 7.92
N ARG A 114 15.73 2.10 7.59
CA ARG A 114 16.18 1.17 6.55
C ARG A 114 15.87 -0.26 6.95
N SER A 115 15.22 -1.01 6.08
CA SER A 115 14.78 -2.38 6.35
C SER A 115 14.93 -3.31 5.14
N ALA A 116 15.08 -4.60 5.43
CA ALA A 116 15.03 -5.66 4.44
C ALA A 116 13.57 -6.10 4.27
N VAL A 117 12.94 -5.61 3.22
CA VAL A 117 11.54 -5.95 2.89
C VAL A 117 11.49 -7.33 2.25
N LYS A 118 10.72 -8.24 2.85
CA LYS A 118 10.51 -9.61 2.35
C LYS A 118 9.15 -9.73 1.71
N LEU A 119 9.14 -10.12 0.44
CA LEU A 119 7.96 -10.43 -0.36
C LEU A 119 7.87 -11.94 -0.52
N SER A 120 6.77 -12.54 -0.09
CA SER A 120 6.52 -13.97 -0.25
C SER A 120 5.47 -14.19 -1.35
N PHE A 121 5.80 -15.02 -2.32
CA PHE A 121 4.95 -15.36 -3.48
C PHE A 121 4.33 -16.74 -3.30
N GLY A 122 3.15 -16.96 -3.88
CA GLY A 122 2.46 -18.26 -3.86
C GLY A 122 3.14 -19.33 -4.73
N THR A 123 4.12 -18.93 -5.56
CA THR A 123 4.89 -19.83 -6.46
C THR A 123 6.37 -19.52 -6.39
N GLU A 124 7.19 -20.42 -6.92
CA GLU A 124 8.66 -20.23 -7.01
C GLU A 124 9.01 -19.05 -7.91
N VAL A 125 9.92 -18.21 -7.44
CA VAL A 125 10.45 -17.06 -8.16
C VAL A 125 11.64 -17.48 -9.01
N LYS A 126 11.56 -17.31 -10.32
CA LYS A 126 12.65 -17.62 -11.26
C LYS A 126 13.67 -16.50 -11.36
N GLU A 127 13.20 -15.26 -11.28
CA GLU A 127 14.03 -14.08 -11.45
C GLU A 127 13.37 -12.89 -10.73
N ALA A 128 14.16 -12.08 -10.06
CA ALA A 128 13.70 -10.84 -9.44
C ALA A 128 14.72 -9.72 -9.64
N GLN A 129 14.23 -8.51 -9.89
CA GLN A 129 15.04 -7.33 -10.13
C GLN A 129 14.41 -6.08 -9.51
N ALA A 130 15.21 -5.29 -8.79
CA ALA A 130 14.79 -3.97 -8.38
C ALA A 130 14.71 -3.04 -9.58
N VAL A 131 13.63 -2.26 -9.64
CA VAL A 131 13.43 -1.27 -10.69
C VAL A 131 13.01 0.07 -10.07
N ASP A 132 13.11 1.14 -10.84
CA ASP A 132 12.57 2.44 -10.46
C ASP A 132 11.07 2.55 -10.80
N LEU A 133 10.51 3.76 -10.66
CA LEU A 133 9.09 4.01 -10.98
C LEU A 133 8.79 3.93 -12.50
N PHE A 134 9.81 4.02 -13.35
CA PHE A 134 9.73 3.88 -14.80
C PHE A 134 10.06 2.46 -15.29
N GLU A 135 10.26 1.52 -14.36
CA GLU A 135 10.65 0.13 -14.61
C GLU A 135 12.08 -0.04 -15.16
N GLU A 136 12.92 0.99 -15.02
CA GLU A 136 14.34 0.91 -15.32
C GLU A 136 15.07 0.21 -14.17
N THR A 137 16.03 -0.65 -14.55
CA THR A 137 16.82 -1.44 -13.58
C THR A 137 17.58 -0.55 -12.60
N LYS A 138 17.49 -0.90 -11.32
CA LYS A 138 18.29 -0.31 -10.25
C LYS A 138 19.35 -1.30 -9.74
N ASP A 139 20.49 -0.78 -9.32
CA ASP A 139 21.59 -1.57 -8.73
C ASP A 139 21.33 -1.97 -7.25
N ASN A 140 20.07 -1.91 -6.79
CA ASN A 140 19.74 -2.36 -5.45
C ASN A 140 19.86 -3.88 -5.36
N ALA A 141 20.48 -4.35 -4.29
CA ALA A 141 20.56 -5.77 -4.03
C ALA A 141 19.16 -6.37 -3.85
N VAL A 142 18.87 -7.39 -4.65
CA VAL A 142 17.68 -8.24 -4.53
C VAL A 142 18.16 -9.66 -4.34
N GLU A 143 17.72 -10.28 -3.25
CA GLU A 143 18.01 -11.67 -2.95
C GLU A 143 16.75 -12.50 -3.19
N THR A 144 16.92 -13.66 -3.82
CA THR A 144 15.82 -14.59 -4.10
C THR A 144 16.12 -15.93 -3.43
N ASP A 145 15.16 -16.43 -2.66
CA ASP A 145 15.22 -17.72 -2.01
C ASP A 145 13.86 -18.45 -2.17
N GLY A 146 13.81 -19.38 -3.11
CA GLY A 146 12.59 -20.10 -3.47
C GLY A 146 11.47 -19.18 -3.91
N SER A 147 10.43 -19.03 -3.09
CA SER A 147 9.30 -18.13 -3.35
C SER A 147 9.42 -16.77 -2.65
N THR A 148 10.57 -16.47 -2.03
CA THR A 148 10.78 -15.23 -1.28
C THR A 148 11.76 -14.32 -2.01
N VAL A 149 11.43 -13.05 -2.08
CA VAL A 149 12.28 -11.98 -2.59
C VAL A 149 12.54 -10.97 -1.49
N THR A 150 13.79 -10.68 -1.22
CA THR A 150 14.22 -9.69 -0.23
C THR A 150 14.85 -8.49 -0.95
N VAL A 151 14.41 -7.29 -0.61
CA VAL A 151 14.94 -6.03 -1.14
C VAL A 151 15.27 -5.07 0.00
N GLU A 152 16.47 -4.47 -0.03
CA GLU A 152 16.87 -3.42 0.90
C GLU A 152 16.20 -2.09 0.52
N VAL A 153 15.49 -1.50 1.47
CA VAL A 153 14.74 -0.25 1.27
C VAL A 153 15.12 0.75 2.35
N ASP A 154 15.41 1.98 1.97
CA ASP A 154 15.67 3.06 2.92
C ASP A 154 14.36 3.51 3.60
N GLY A 155 14.48 4.12 4.79
CA GLY A 155 13.31 4.58 5.55
C GLY A 155 12.44 5.56 4.76
N ASN A 156 11.12 5.34 4.80
CA ASN A 156 10.09 6.09 4.05
C ASN A 156 10.29 6.10 2.53
N ALA A 157 11.05 5.17 1.98
CA ALA A 157 11.30 5.09 0.55
C ALA A 157 10.29 4.19 -0.17
N LEU A 158 10.06 4.51 -1.45
CA LEU A 158 9.33 3.65 -2.38
C LEU A 158 10.25 2.56 -2.92
N PHE A 159 9.71 1.36 -3.09
CA PHE A 159 10.38 0.28 -3.79
C PHE A 159 9.52 -0.27 -4.92
N ALA A 160 10.17 -0.82 -5.92
CA ALA A 160 9.54 -1.59 -6.96
C ALA A 160 10.43 -2.78 -7.33
N VAL A 161 9.81 -3.96 -7.42
CA VAL A 161 10.49 -5.21 -7.78
C VAL A 161 9.72 -5.88 -8.91
N LYS A 162 10.42 -6.18 -9.98
CA LYS A 162 9.91 -6.94 -11.12
C LYS A 162 10.28 -8.39 -10.94
N VAL A 163 9.31 -9.28 -10.98
CA VAL A 163 9.45 -10.70 -10.63
C VAL A 163 8.91 -11.58 -11.75
N ARG A 164 9.64 -12.59 -12.11
CA ARG A 164 9.21 -13.68 -13.00
C ARG A 164 8.87 -14.92 -12.16
N LEU A 165 7.63 -15.33 -12.22
CA LEU A 165 7.09 -16.52 -11.56
C LEU A 165 7.10 -17.74 -12.46
#